data_59d0000ee6c0a6cb83454e479aab5ce8
#
_entry.id   59d0000ee6c0a6cb83454e479aab5ce8
#
_cell.length_a   1.000
_cell.length_b   1.000
_cell.length_c   1.000
_cell.angle_alpha   90.00
_cell.angle_beta   90.00
_cell.angle_gamma   90.00
#
_symmetry.space_group_name_H-M   'P 1'
#
loop_
_entity.id
_entity.type
_entity.pdbx_description
1 polymer ?
#
loop_
_entity_poly.entity_id
_entity_poly.type
_entity_poly.pdbx_seq_one_letter_code
_entity_poly.pdbx_strand_id
1 'polypeptide(L)'
;MKEHKIVVLKGDGIGPEIVDEALKVLDAAGEKFGFQMQYDERLMGGAAIDAVGVPLPEETVTACKAADCVFLGAVGGPKWDTQPGSNRPEAGLLGIRGALGLYANLRPATIFEPLKSASPIKDSIIGDSLDIMVVRELTGGIYFGERGTSTENGVEVAYDTEKYSVPEIQRIARTAFEMAMKRNKKLTSVDKANVLDSSRLWRKTVIEMSKEYPEVELSHMYVDNCAMQLVRNPKQFDVIVTSNIFGDILSDEASMISGSIGMLASASLAEGKFGLYEPIHGSAPDIAGQGIANPLATILSAAMMLRYSLDEPEAADAIEAAVNKALKTARTPDIYEDGFKKVSTSEMGDIVAANL
;
A
#
# COMPACT_ATOMS: atom_id res chain seq x y z
N MET A 1 -29.80 7.06 -3.04
CA MET A 1 -28.59 6.67 -2.32
C MET A 1 -27.49 6.58 -3.37
N LYS A 2 -26.32 7.10 -3.12
CA LYS A 2 -25.21 7.01 -4.06
C LYS A 2 -24.70 5.56 -4.08
N GLU A 3 -24.46 5.00 -5.27
CA GLU A 3 -24.01 3.62 -5.43
C GLU A 3 -22.57 3.62 -5.95
N HIS A 4 -21.72 2.75 -5.37
CA HIS A 4 -20.34 2.56 -5.77
C HIS A 4 -20.10 1.11 -6.17
N LYS A 5 -19.49 0.89 -7.33
CA LYS A 5 -19.18 -0.44 -7.86
C LYS A 5 -17.74 -0.81 -7.57
N ILE A 6 -17.55 -1.83 -6.76
CA ILE A 6 -16.23 -2.27 -6.28
C ILE A 6 -15.98 -3.69 -6.78
N VAL A 7 -14.86 -3.90 -7.48
CA VAL A 7 -14.38 -5.27 -7.68
C VAL A 7 -13.55 -5.68 -6.46
N VAL A 8 -13.94 -6.81 -5.87
CA VAL A 8 -13.29 -7.36 -4.67
C VAL A 8 -12.45 -8.58 -5.08
N LEU A 9 -11.16 -8.51 -4.79
CA LEU A 9 -10.18 -9.56 -5.03
C LEU A 9 -9.67 -10.05 -3.68
N LYS A 10 -10.32 -11.08 -3.10
CA LYS A 10 -9.92 -11.60 -1.76
C LYS A 10 -8.51 -12.17 -1.75
N GLY A 11 -8.10 -12.82 -2.87
CA GLY A 11 -6.76 -13.37 -3.04
C GLY A 11 -6.49 -14.62 -2.21
N ASP A 12 -5.33 -14.64 -1.55
CA ASP A 12 -4.74 -15.83 -0.94
C ASP A 12 -4.55 -15.68 0.59
N GLY A 13 -4.31 -16.80 1.26
CA GLY A 13 -3.93 -16.83 2.68
C GLY A 13 -4.95 -16.16 3.60
N ILE A 14 -4.52 -15.12 4.34
CA ILE A 14 -5.40 -14.33 5.21
C ILE A 14 -6.31 -13.36 4.44
N GLY A 15 -6.11 -13.19 3.12
CA GLY A 15 -6.85 -12.24 2.30
C GLY A 15 -8.37 -12.30 2.47
N PRO A 16 -9.01 -13.49 2.37
CA PRO A 16 -10.45 -13.60 2.54
C PRO A 16 -10.96 -13.10 3.89
N GLU A 17 -10.30 -13.51 5.01
CA GLU A 17 -10.75 -13.16 6.36
C GLU A 17 -10.59 -11.66 6.67
N ILE A 18 -9.53 -11.00 6.21
CA ILE A 18 -9.33 -9.55 6.44
C ILE A 18 -10.21 -8.68 5.54
N VAL A 19 -10.49 -9.15 4.31
CA VAL A 19 -11.39 -8.45 3.39
C VAL A 19 -12.82 -8.49 3.90
N ASP A 20 -13.31 -9.64 4.38
CA ASP A 20 -14.66 -9.77 4.92
C ASP A 20 -14.91 -8.77 6.06
N GLU A 21 -13.93 -8.54 6.92
CA GLU A 21 -14.01 -7.54 7.99
C GLU A 21 -14.01 -6.10 7.46
N ALA A 22 -13.24 -5.80 6.42
CA ALA A 22 -13.25 -4.48 5.81
C ALA A 22 -14.58 -4.19 5.08
N LEU A 23 -15.16 -5.17 4.39
CA LEU A 23 -16.48 -5.02 3.76
C LEU A 23 -17.58 -4.77 4.80
N LYS A 24 -17.54 -5.48 5.93
CA LYS A 24 -18.45 -5.22 7.07
C LYS A 24 -18.39 -3.76 7.54
N VAL A 25 -17.20 -3.21 7.70
CA VAL A 25 -16.99 -1.82 8.12
C VAL A 25 -17.46 -0.85 7.03
N LEU A 26 -17.21 -1.14 5.75
CA LEU A 26 -17.70 -0.34 4.63
C LEU A 26 -19.22 -0.29 4.56
N ASP A 27 -19.90 -1.42 4.78
CA ASP A 27 -21.36 -1.49 4.80
C ASP A 27 -21.94 -0.66 5.95
N ALA A 28 -21.37 -0.78 7.16
CA ALA A 28 -21.77 0.03 8.31
C ALA A 28 -21.56 1.55 8.06
N ALA A 29 -20.45 1.92 7.40
CA ALA A 29 -20.20 3.30 6.99
C ALA A 29 -21.23 3.75 5.94
N GLY A 30 -21.56 2.90 4.97
CA GLY A 30 -22.58 3.18 3.94
C GLY A 30 -23.97 3.45 4.54
N GLU A 31 -24.40 2.65 5.52
CA GLU A 31 -25.65 2.86 6.26
C GLU A 31 -25.64 4.21 7.00
N LYS A 32 -24.52 4.56 7.62
CA LYS A 32 -24.40 5.81 8.40
C LYS A 32 -24.33 7.06 7.52
N PHE A 33 -23.58 7.03 6.41
CA PHE A 33 -23.30 8.18 5.56
C PHE A 33 -24.15 8.26 4.28
N GLY A 34 -25.02 7.27 4.01
CA GLY A 34 -26.05 7.34 2.97
C GLY A 34 -25.54 6.93 1.58
N PHE A 35 -24.61 6.01 1.47
CA PHE A 35 -24.18 5.38 0.23
C PHE A 35 -24.32 3.84 0.29
N GLN A 36 -24.23 3.18 -0.85
CA GLN A 36 -24.29 1.72 -0.97
C GLN A 36 -23.17 1.19 -1.84
N MET A 37 -22.55 0.08 -1.40
CA MET A 37 -21.56 -0.64 -2.17
C MET A 37 -22.19 -1.77 -2.99
N GLN A 38 -21.77 -1.90 -4.24
CA GLN A 38 -22.07 -3.06 -5.10
C GLN A 38 -20.75 -3.81 -5.30
N TYR A 39 -20.65 -4.99 -4.68
CA TYR A 39 -19.46 -5.83 -4.73
C TYR A 39 -19.53 -6.83 -5.89
N ASP A 40 -18.51 -6.85 -6.74
CA ASP A 40 -18.27 -7.87 -7.76
C ASP A 40 -17.01 -8.67 -7.37
N GLU A 41 -17.19 -9.85 -6.78
CA GLU A 41 -16.08 -10.69 -6.31
C GLU A 41 -15.46 -11.45 -7.50
N ARG A 42 -14.14 -11.34 -7.66
CA ARG A 42 -13.37 -11.97 -8.74
C ARG A 42 -12.13 -12.68 -8.21
N LEU A 43 -11.65 -13.65 -8.97
CA LEU A 43 -10.46 -14.43 -8.62
C LEU A 43 -9.18 -13.72 -9.08
N MET A 44 -8.14 -13.74 -8.24
CA MET A 44 -6.78 -13.35 -8.56
C MET A 44 -5.78 -14.09 -7.68
N GLY A 45 -4.52 -14.15 -8.11
CA GLY A 45 -3.44 -14.78 -7.35
C GLY A 45 -3.45 -16.30 -7.41
N GLY A 46 -3.06 -16.94 -6.34
CA GLY A 46 -3.03 -18.39 -6.20
C GLY A 46 -4.41 -19.02 -6.27
N ALA A 47 -5.43 -18.35 -5.73
CA ALA A 47 -6.82 -18.80 -5.84
C ALA A 47 -7.28 -18.90 -7.31
N ALA A 48 -6.86 -17.96 -8.15
CA ALA A 48 -7.14 -18.02 -9.59
C ALA A 48 -6.34 -19.13 -10.29
N ILE A 49 -5.07 -19.33 -9.94
CA ILE A 49 -4.25 -20.44 -10.46
C ILE A 49 -4.93 -21.78 -10.16
N ASP A 50 -5.40 -21.97 -8.92
CA ASP A 50 -6.06 -23.22 -8.52
C ASP A 50 -7.38 -23.46 -9.27
N ALA A 51 -8.14 -22.40 -9.55
CA ALA A 51 -9.44 -22.51 -10.19
C ALA A 51 -9.38 -22.61 -11.72
N VAL A 52 -8.52 -21.79 -12.36
CA VAL A 52 -8.51 -21.61 -13.82
C VAL A 52 -7.12 -21.67 -14.45
N GLY A 53 -6.07 -21.95 -13.67
CA GLY A 53 -4.69 -22.19 -14.16
C GLY A 53 -3.86 -20.95 -14.43
N VAL A 54 -4.38 -19.74 -14.22
CA VAL A 54 -3.67 -18.45 -14.43
C VAL A 54 -3.85 -17.53 -13.24
N PRO A 55 -2.84 -16.70 -12.87
CA PRO A 55 -2.90 -15.84 -11.69
C PRO A 55 -3.79 -14.60 -11.88
N LEU A 56 -4.09 -14.24 -13.11
CA LEU A 56 -4.94 -13.08 -13.45
C LEU A 56 -5.83 -13.44 -14.67
N PRO A 57 -7.08 -13.86 -14.45
CA PRO A 57 -8.03 -14.11 -15.52
C PRO A 57 -8.41 -12.84 -16.27
N GLU A 58 -8.63 -12.92 -17.58
CA GLU A 58 -9.01 -11.78 -18.42
C GLU A 58 -10.36 -11.18 -18.00
N GLU A 59 -11.29 -12.01 -17.55
CA GLU A 59 -12.58 -11.58 -17.01
C GLU A 59 -12.42 -10.70 -15.75
N THR A 60 -11.43 -11.00 -14.89
CA THR A 60 -11.10 -10.18 -13.72
C THR A 60 -10.60 -8.80 -14.15
N VAL A 61 -9.69 -8.74 -15.12
CA VAL A 61 -9.18 -7.47 -15.68
C VAL A 61 -10.33 -6.64 -16.26
N THR A 62 -11.22 -7.29 -17.00
CA THR A 62 -12.39 -6.64 -17.62
C THR A 62 -13.32 -6.06 -16.56
N ALA A 63 -13.64 -6.83 -15.52
CA ALA A 63 -14.47 -6.37 -14.41
C ALA A 63 -13.81 -5.19 -13.67
N CYS A 64 -12.51 -5.26 -13.37
CA CYS A 64 -11.78 -4.19 -12.71
C CYS A 64 -11.81 -2.87 -13.51
N LYS A 65 -11.66 -2.95 -14.84
CA LYS A 65 -11.74 -1.75 -15.70
C LYS A 65 -13.13 -1.12 -15.77
N ALA A 66 -14.18 -1.86 -15.44
CA ALA A 66 -15.58 -1.41 -15.49
C ALA A 66 -16.10 -0.91 -14.12
N ALA A 67 -15.33 -1.07 -13.06
CA ALA A 67 -15.67 -0.66 -11.69
C ALA A 67 -15.22 0.78 -11.40
N ASP A 68 -15.69 1.34 -10.29
CA ASP A 68 -15.22 2.63 -9.78
C ASP A 68 -13.83 2.51 -9.14
N CYS A 69 -13.54 1.35 -8.52
CA CYS A 69 -12.23 1.01 -7.95
C CYS A 69 -12.12 -0.49 -7.67
N VAL A 70 -10.94 -0.92 -7.22
CA VAL A 70 -10.63 -2.31 -6.88
C VAL A 70 -10.20 -2.41 -5.42
N PHE A 71 -10.70 -3.41 -4.73
CA PHE A 71 -10.32 -3.72 -3.35
C PHE A 71 -9.68 -5.11 -3.28
N LEU A 72 -8.44 -5.19 -2.83
CA LEU A 72 -7.62 -6.40 -2.84
C LEU A 72 -7.22 -6.79 -1.41
N GLY A 73 -7.29 -8.08 -1.10
CA GLY A 73 -6.79 -8.65 0.15
C GLY A 73 -5.29 -8.87 0.12
N ALA A 74 -4.87 -10.09 -0.15
CA ALA A 74 -3.46 -10.46 -0.18
C ALA A 74 -3.19 -11.50 -1.27
N VAL A 75 -1.94 -11.58 -1.74
CA VAL A 75 -1.56 -12.47 -2.84
C VAL A 75 -0.28 -13.20 -2.50
N GLY A 76 -0.18 -14.47 -2.93
CA GLY A 76 1.03 -15.27 -2.80
C GLY A 76 0.94 -16.40 -1.78
N GLY A 77 1.98 -17.22 -1.78
CA GLY A 77 2.13 -18.33 -0.84
C GLY A 77 3.03 -19.44 -1.37
N PRO A 78 3.66 -20.23 -0.47
CA PRO A 78 4.67 -21.23 -0.83
C PRO A 78 4.14 -22.36 -1.73
N LYS A 79 2.82 -22.56 -1.76
CA LYS A 79 2.17 -23.55 -2.64
C LYS A 79 2.52 -23.38 -4.11
N TRP A 80 2.75 -22.12 -4.56
CA TRP A 80 2.98 -21.78 -5.96
C TRP A 80 4.44 -21.41 -6.28
N ASP A 81 5.38 -21.58 -5.34
CA ASP A 81 6.80 -21.24 -5.53
C ASP A 81 7.48 -22.02 -6.65
N THR A 82 6.98 -23.22 -6.96
CA THR A 82 7.48 -24.07 -8.05
C THR A 82 6.93 -23.73 -9.43
N GLN A 83 5.96 -22.82 -9.51
CA GLN A 83 5.40 -22.37 -10.79
C GLN A 83 6.42 -21.50 -11.54
N PRO A 84 6.37 -21.50 -12.91
CA PRO A 84 7.11 -20.52 -13.69
C PRO A 84 6.84 -19.10 -13.23
N GLY A 85 7.81 -18.21 -13.29
CA GLY A 85 7.68 -16.83 -12.79
C GLY A 85 6.48 -16.07 -13.37
N SER A 86 6.12 -16.34 -14.63
CA SER A 86 4.93 -15.76 -15.30
C SER A 86 3.59 -16.33 -14.80
N ASN A 87 3.62 -17.44 -14.06
CA ASN A 87 2.42 -18.08 -13.49
C ASN A 87 2.42 -18.12 -11.96
N ARG A 88 3.25 -17.30 -11.32
CA ARG A 88 3.18 -17.11 -9.85
C ARG A 88 2.08 -16.11 -9.50
N PRO A 89 1.51 -16.17 -8.29
CA PRO A 89 0.51 -15.21 -7.83
C PRO A 89 0.96 -13.75 -7.98
N GLU A 90 2.23 -13.43 -7.72
CA GLU A 90 2.82 -12.09 -7.83
C GLU A 90 2.80 -11.57 -9.28
N ALA A 91 2.87 -12.45 -10.27
CA ALA A 91 2.71 -12.06 -11.67
C ALA A 91 1.29 -11.52 -11.94
N GLY A 92 0.29 -12.06 -11.26
CA GLY A 92 -1.09 -11.52 -11.28
C GLY A 92 -1.16 -10.11 -10.72
N LEU A 93 -0.49 -9.85 -9.60
CA LEU A 93 -0.44 -8.53 -8.98
C LEU A 93 0.27 -7.49 -9.88
N LEU A 94 1.42 -7.82 -10.44
CA LEU A 94 2.10 -6.95 -11.39
C LEU A 94 1.26 -6.73 -12.66
N GLY A 95 0.62 -7.79 -13.14
CA GLY A 95 -0.26 -7.76 -14.31
C GLY A 95 -1.44 -6.81 -14.14
N ILE A 96 -2.16 -6.88 -13.01
CA ILE A 96 -3.32 -6.01 -12.76
C ILE A 96 -2.89 -4.55 -12.58
N ARG A 97 -1.78 -4.26 -11.91
CA ARG A 97 -1.23 -2.92 -11.77
C ARG A 97 -0.92 -2.28 -13.13
N GLY A 98 -0.28 -3.05 -14.01
CA GLY A 98 -0.01 -2.62 -15.40
C GLY A 98 -1.28 -2.45 -16.22
N ALA A 99 -2.22 -3.41 -16.18
CA ALA A 99 -3.47 -3.38 -16.95
C ALA A 99 -4.39 -2.22 -16.57
N LEU A 100 -4.35 -1.75 -15.33
CA LEU A 100 -5.11 -0.65 -14.79
C LEU A 100 -4.35 0.69 -14.80
N GLY A 101 -3.07 0.70 -15.21
CA GLY A 101 -2.26 1.92 -15.24
C GLY A 101 -1.98 2.54 -13.88
N LEU A 102 -1.86 1.71 -12.83
CA LEU A 102 -1.66 2.15 -11.45
C LEU A 102 -0.19 2.54 -11.23
N TYR A 103 0.13 3.80 -11.39
CA TYR A 103 1.51 4.29 -11.35
C TYR A 103 1.94 4.86 -9.99
N ALA A 104 1.02 5.32 -9.15
CA ALA A 104 1.33 5.96 -7.88
C ALA A 104 0.84 5.09 -6.72
N ASN A 105 1.76 4.59 -5.91
CA ASN A 105 1.43 3.85 -4.70
C ASN A 105 1.65 4.73 -3.48
N LEU A 106 0.58 5.01 -2.77
CA LEU A 106 0.57 5.80 -1.54
C LEU A 106 0.60 4.86 -0.34
N ARG A 107 1.62 4.98 0.49
CA ARG A 107 1.84 4.17 1.70
C ARG A 107 2.03 5.09 2.91
N PRO A 108 0.97 5.38 3.69
CA PRO A 108 1.10 6.14 4.92
C PRO A 108 1.76 5.30 6.01
N ALA A 109 2.80 5.82 6.64
CA ALA A 109 3.41 5.26 7.85
C ALA A 109 3.05 6.17 9.03
N THR A 110 1.94 5.84 9.68
CA THR A 110 1.37 6.61 10.78
C THR A 110 1.43 5.82 12.07
N ILE A 111 1.88 6.44 13.15
CA ILE A 111 1.79 5.86 14.50
C ILE A 111 0.46 6.29 15.11
N PHE A 112 -0.38 5.31 15.39
CA PHE A 112 -1.59 5.53 16.18
C PHE A 112 -1.21 5.76 17.66
N GLU A 113 -1.72 6.82 18.27
CA GLU A 113 -1.39 7.16 19.66
C GLU A 113 -1.52 5.96 20.62
N PRO A 114 -2.59 5.12 20.55
CA PRO A 114 -2.70 3.96 21.42
C PRO A 114 -1.66 2.85 21.15
N LEU A 115 -0.98 2.85 20.01
CA LEU A 115 0.04 1.87 19.63
C LEU A 115 1.48 2.39 19.77
N LYS A 116 1.67 3.55 20.32
CA LYS A 116 3.01 4.15 20.44
C LYS A 116 4.00 3.26 21.19
N SER A 117 3.54 2.54 22.20
CA SER A 117 4.34 1.56 22.96
C SER A 117 4.78 0.35 22.14
N ALA A 118 4.07 0.01 21.05
CA ALA A 118 4.42 -1.10 20.16
C ALA A 118 5.58 -0.77 19.20
N SER A 119 5.92 0.52 19.05
CA SER A 119 7.05 0.93 18.20
C SER A 119 8.38 0.43 18.78
N PRO A 120 9.27 -0.15 17.96
CA PRO A 120 10.62 -0.53 18.37
C PRO A 120 11.55 0.69 18.54
N ILE A 121 11.10 1.88 18.14
CA ILE A 121 11.87 3.11 18.19
C ILE A 121 11.61 3.86 19.51
N LYS A 122 12.66 4.45 20.07
CA LYS A 122 12.53 5.23 21.33
C LYS A 122 11.56 6.38 21.19
N ASP A 123 10.76 6.63 22.22
CA ASP A 123 9.80 7.74 22.29
C ASP A 123 10.43 9.11 21.99
N SER A 124 11.68 9.33 22.42
CA SER A 124 12.40 10.58 22.16
C SER A 124 12.67 10.82 20.65
N ILE A 125 12.70 9.75 19.85
CA ILE A 125 12.89 9.81 18.40
C ILE A 125 11.53 10.00 17.70
N ILE A 126 10.51 9.25 18.11
CA ILE A 126 9.16 9.31 17.52
C ILE A 126 8.49 10.65 17.86
N GLY A 127 8.64 11.13 19.11
CA GLY A 127 7.92 12.30 19.61
C GLY A 127 6.45 12.00 19.91
N ASP A 128 5.59 13.01 19.76
CA ASP A 128 4.16 12.89 20.10
C ASP A 128 3.37 12.14 19.01
N SER A 129 3.76 12.29 17.76
CA SER A 129 3.13 11.63 16.61
C SER A 129 4.11 11.46 15.46
N LEU A 130 3.85 10.50 14.60
CA LEU A 130 4.56 10.31 13.34
C LEU A 130 3.53 10.05 12.23
N ASP A 131 3.66 10.77 11.13
CA ASP A 131 2.84 10.62 9.94
C ASP A 131 3.68 10.93 8.70
N ILE A 132 4.16 9.90 8.04
CA ILE A 132 4.97 9.97 6.82
C ILE A 132 4.17 9.38 5.67
N MET A 133 4.10 10.08 4.55
CA MET A 133 3.52 9.55 3.32
C MET A 133 4.62 9.14 2.35
N VAL A 134 4.75 7.85 2.06
CA VAL A 134 5.64 7.36 1.00
C VAL A 134 4.85 7.28 -0.31
N VAL A 135 5.30 8.02 -1.31
CA VAL A 135 4.78 8.03 -2.69
C VAL A 135 5.77 7.24 -3.57
N ARG A 136 5.42 5.98 -3.82
CA ARG A 136 6.22 5.03 -4.60
C ARG A 136 5.76 5.02 -6.05
N GLU A 137 6.66 5.19 -7.02
CA GLU A 137 6.38 4.86 -8.41
C GLU A 137 6.17 3.35 -8.53
N LEU A 138 5.13 2.89 -9.26
CA LEU A 138 4.66 1.51 -9.15
C LEU A 138 4.78 0.71 -10.45
N THR A 139 4.87 1.34 -11.62
CA THR A 139 4.79 0.68 -12.94
C THR A 139 6.03 0.88 -13.81
N GLY A 140 7.11 1.35 -13.23
CA GLY A 140 8.41 1.50 -13.87
C GLY A 140 9.53 0.80 -13.09
N GLY A 141 10.76 1.18 -13.40
CA GLY A 141 11.97 0.71 -12.72
C GLY A 141 12.30 -0.75 -12.97
N ILE A 142 12.99 -1.35 -12.00
CA ILE A 142 13.56 -2.69 -12.12
C ILE A 142 12.49 -3.81 -12.20
N TYR A 143 11.29 -3.58 -11.65
CA TYR A 143 10.22 -4.58 -11.65
C TYR A 143 9.54 -4.71 -13.02
N PHE A 144 9.64 -3.69 -13.88
CA PHE A 144 9.05 -3.64 -15.22
C PHE A 144 10.10 -3.49 -16.32
N GLY A 145 11.38 -3.39 -15.98
CA GLY A 145 12.47 -3.31 -16.90
C GLY A 145 12.77 -4.63 -17.63
N GLU A 146 13.62 -4.55 -18.64
CA GLU A 146 14.14 -5.73 -19.33
C GLU A 146 14.89 -6.62 -18.35
N ARG A 147 14.66 -7.93 -18.46
CA ARG A 147 15.29 -8.91 -17.58
C ARG A 147 15.57 -10.18 -18.35
N GLY A 148 16.52 -10.97 -17.88
CA GLY A 148 16.84 -12.23 -18.53
C GLY A 148 17.87 -13.05 -17.77
N THR A 149 18.00 -14.29 -18.22
CA THR A 149 19.09 -15.20 -17.88
C THR A 149 19.78 -15.63 -19.16
N SER A 150 21.10 -15.72 -19.13
CA SER A 150 21.94 -16.15 -20.25
C SER A 150 23.10 -17.01 -19.75
N THR A 151 23.80 -17.66 -20.65
CA THR A 151 25.09 -18.31 -20.34
C THR A 151 26.21 -17.56 -21.07
N GLU A 152 27.10 -16.94 -20.30
CA GLU A 152 28.25 -16.20 -20.81
C GLU A 152 29.53 -16.92 -20.41
N ASN A 153 30.36 -17.27 -21.36
CA ASN A 153 31.61 -17.99 -21.10
C ASN A 153 31.46 -19.28 -20.26
N GLY A 154 30.32 -19.97 -20.39
CA GLY A 154 29.99 -21.16 -19.62
C GLY A 154 29.50 -20.91 -18.18
N VAL A 155 29.24 -19.66 -17.81
CA VAL A 155 28.69 -19.25 -16.52
C VAL A 155 27.28 -18.73 -16.71
N GLU A 156 26.37 -19.15 -15.84
CA GLU A 156 25.00 -18.62 -15.81
C GLU A 156 24.99 -17.19 -15.29
N VAL A 157 24.32 -16.29 -16.02
CA VAL A 157 24.18 -14.86 -15.69
C VAL A 157 22.72 -14.47 -15.71
N ALA A 158 22.27 -13.71 -14.72
CA ALA A 158 20.93 -13.12 -14.68
C ALA A 158 21.02 -11.61 -14.51
N TYR A 159 20.09 -10.86 -15.12
CA TYR A 159 20.04 -9.42 -15.02
C TYR A 159 18.60 -8.90 -14.97
N ASP A 160 18.41 -7.78 -14.27
CA ASP A 160 17.21 -6.95 -14.26
C ASP A 160 17.62 -5.49 -14.48
N THR A 161 16.85 -4.74 -15.28
CA THR A 161 17.21 -3.37 -15.70
C THR A 161 16.38 -2.33 -14.98
N GLU A 162 17.04 -1.42 -14.28
CA GLU A 162 16.42 -0.20 -13.73
C GLU A 162 16.30 0.85 -14.83
N LYS A 163 15.07 1.15 -15.25
CA LYS A 163 14.80 2.09 -16.36
C LYS A 163 13.64 3.01 -16.03
N TYR A 164 13.86 4.33 -16.19
CA TYR A 164 12.84 5.36 -16.08
C TYR A 164 12.91 6.35 -17.24
N SER A 165 11.75 6.81 -17.70
CA SER A 165 11.59 7.92 -18.64
C SER A 165 11.15 9.20 -17.92
N VAL A 166 11.37 10.35 -18.57
CA VAL A 166 10.93 11.66 -18.03
C VAL A 166 9.43 11.69 -17.73
N PRO A 167 8.51 11.22 -18.62
CA PRO A 167 7.07 11.23 -18.32
C PRO A 167 6.69 10.37 -17.09
N GLU A 168 7.33 9.22 -16.89
CA GLU A 168 7.10 8.37 -15.69
C GLU A 168 7.49 9.11 -14.41
N ILE A 169 8.64 9.78 -14.42
CA ILE A 169 9.10 10.55 -13.26
C ILE A 169 8.20 11.77 -13.04
N GLN A 170 7.77 12.45 -14.10
CA GLN A 170 6.91 13.63 -13.99
C GLN A 170 5.56 13.29 -13.36
N ARG A 171 4.91 12.20 -13.78
CA ARG A 171 3.58 11.83 -13.25
C ARG A 171 3.63 11.49 -11.76
N ILE A 172 4.65 10.74 -11.31
CA ILE A 172 4.78 10.42 -9.89
C ILE A 172 5.23 11.62 -9.05
N ALA A 173 6.13 12.45 -9.57
CA ALA A 173 6.55 13.68 -8.91
C ALA A 173 5.37 14.64 -8.72
N ARG A 174 4.49 14.80 -9.73
CA ARG A 174 3.27 15.61 -9.64
C ARG A 174 2.37 15.11 -8.49
N THR A 175 2.09 13.83 -8.43
CA THR A 175 1.32 13.22 -7.33
C THR A 175 1.95 13.52 -5.96
N ALA A 176 3.27 13.44 -5.85
CA ALA A 176 3.98 13.69 -4.60
C ALA A 176 3.95 15.17 -4.20
N PHE A 177 4.13 16.10 -5.14
CA PHE A 177 4.00 17.53 -4.88
C PHE A 177 2.58 17.92 -4.47
N GLU A 178 1.55 17.39 -5.16
CA GLU A 178 0.15 17.62 -4.82
C GLU A 178 -0.20 17.05 -3.44
N MET A 179 0.37 15.91 -3.08
CA MET A 179 0.25 15.34 -1.74
C MET A 179 0.92 16.25 -0.69
N ALA A 180 2.13 16.73 -0.96
CA ALA A 180 2.83 17.65 -0.07
C ALA A 180 2.06 18.97 0.13
N MET A 181 1.43 19.51 -0.93
CA MET A 181 0.59 20.71 -0.85
C MET A 181 -0.60 20.56 0.10
N LYS A 182 -1.13 19.34 0.23
CA LYS A 182 -2.25 19.03 1.16
C LYS A 182 -1.78 18.71 2.57
N ARG A 183 -0.46 18.62 2.80
CA ARG A 183 0.18 18.29 4.08
C ARG A 183 1.07 19.45 4.57
N ASN A 184 2.26 19.15 5.10
CA ASN A 184 3.15 20.16 5.70
C ASN A 184 4.07 20.85 4.67
N LYS A 185 3.82 20.66 3.37
CA LYS A 185 4.57 21.27 2.25
C LYS A 185 6.06 20.91 2.24
N LYS A 186 6.40 19.69 2.68
CA LYS A 186 7.76 19.16 2.63
C LYS A 186 7.81 17.90 1.77
N LEU A 187 8.70 17.87 0.79
CA LEU A 187 8.92 16.74 -0.09
C LEU A 187 10.39 16.33 -0.07
N THR A 188 10.67 15.07 0.28
CA THR A 188 11.99 14.47 0.16
C THR A 188 12.01 13.52 -1.04
N SER A 189 12.76 13.88 -2.08
CA SER A 189 13.00 12.99 -3.23
C SER A 189 14.17 12.07 -2.93
N VAL A 190 13.92 10.76 -2.94
CA VAL A 190 14.90 9.74 -2.58
C VAL A 190 15.35 8.99 -3.84
N ASP A 191 16.67 8.90 -4.02
CA ASP A 191 17.30 8.31 -5.21
C ASP A 191 18.71 7.75 -4.90
N LYS A 192 19.41 7.28 -5.92
CA LYS A 192 20.84 6.88 -5.86
C LYS A 192 21.66 7.61 -6.93
N ALA A 193 21.47 8.92 -7.08
CA ALA A 193 22.05 9.73 -8.15
C ALA A 193 23.58 9.80 -8.15
N ASN A 194 24.23 9.48 -7.03
CA ASN A 194 25.70 9.36 -6.97
C ASN A 194 26.25 8.14 -7.75
N VAL A 195 25.38 7.16 -8.10
CA VAL A 195 25.78 5.93 -8.80
C VAL A 195 24.98 5.72 -10.09
N LEU A 196 23.63 5.80 -10.05
CA LEU A 196 22.75 5.37 -11.13
C LEU A 196 22.37 6.51 -12.07
N ASP A 197 22.42 6.24 -13.39
CA ASP A 197 21.97 7.18 -14.42
C ASP A 197 20.46 7.43 -14.37
N SER A 198 19.66 6.39 -14.11
CA SER A 198 18.22 6.50 -13.89
C SER A 198 17.89 7.46 -12.74
N SER A 199 18.63 7.38 -11.64
CA SER A 199 18.49 8.27 -10.48
C SER A 199 18.96 9.71 -10.76
N ARG A 200 19.96 9.91 -11.60
CA ARG A 200 20.37 11.26 -12.07
C ARG A 200 19.26 11.91 -12.89
N LEU A 201 18.63 11.14 -13.79
CA LEU A 201 17.47 11.60 -14.55
C LEU A 201 16.30 11.92 -13.62
N TRP A 202 16.02 11.02 -12.64
CA TRP A 202 14.99 11.21 -11.61
C TRP A 202 15.17 12.56 -10.90
N ARG A 203 16.32 12.78 -10.30
CA ARG A 203 16.65 14.02 -9.55
C ARG A 203 16.49 15.25 -10.40
N LYS A 204 17.05 15.25 -11.62
CA LYS A 204 16.92 16.35 -12.58
C LYS A 204 15.45 16.69 -12.88
N THR A 205 14.64 15.66 -13.13
CA THR A 205 13.23 15.84 -13.48
C THR A 205 12.43 16.36 -12.28
N VAL A 206 12.64 15.83 -11.06
CA VAL A 206 11.98 16.31 -9.85
C VAL A 206 12.35 17.77 -9.54
N ILE A 207 13.62 18.18 -9.73
CA ILE A 207 14.04 19.58 -9.59
C ILE A 207 13.33 20.49 -10.61
N GLU A 208 13.16 20.04 -11.86
CA GLU A 208 12.43 20.84 -12.86
C GLU A 208 10.97 21.00 -12.47
N MET A 209 10.32 19.92 -12.01
CA MET A 209 8.93 19.93 -11.55
C MET A 209 8.71 20.83 -10.32
N SER A 210 9.69 20.96 -9.43
CA SER A 210 9.55 21.78 -8.22
C SER A 210 9.27 23.25 -8.51
N LYS A 211 9.62 23.73 -9.69
CA LYS A 211 9.33 25.12 -10.13
C LYS A 211 7.83 25.40 -10.27
N GLU A 212 7.01 24.36 -10.49
CA GLU A 212 5.56 24.46 -10.54
C GLU A 212 4.94 24.51 -9.14
N TYR A 213 5.71 24.15 -8.09
CA TYR A 213 5.27 24.06 -6.70
C TYR A 213 6.16 24.85 -5.73
N PRO A 214 6.26 26.19 -5.89
CA PRO A 214 7.21 27.03 -5.14
C PRO A 214 6.95 27.06 -3.62
N GLU A 215 5.78 26.61 -3.18
CA GLU A 215 5.41 26.53 -1.76
C GLU A 215 5.92 25.25 -1.09
N VAL A 216 6.38 24.26 -1.85
CA VAL A 216 6.87 22.99 -1.32
C VAL A 216 8.38 23.05 -1.11
N GLU A 217 8.81 22.80 0.12
CA GLU A 217 10.23 22.63 0.46
C GLU A 217 10.72 21.30 -0.10
N LEU A 218 11.47 21.31 -1.21
CA LEU A 218 12.06 20.13 -1.81
C LEU A 218 13.44 19.85 -1.23
N SER A 219 13.66 18.63 -0.75
CA SER A 219 14.97 18.10 -0.38
C SER A 219 15.29 16.83 -1.16
N HIS A 220 16.58 16.48 -1.24
CA HIS A 220 17.05 15.26 -1.89
C HIS A 220 17.86 14.43 -0.91
N MET A 221 17.65 13.10 -0.92
CA MET A 221 18.39 12.19 -0.07
C MET A 221 18.76 10.93 -0.87
N TYR A 222 19.97 10.39 -0.63
CA TYR A 222 20.31 9.08 -1.15
C TYR A 222 19.57 8.00 -0.35
N VAL A 223 19.16 6.94 -1.02
CA VAL A 223 18.31 5.88 -0.44
C VAL A 223 18.91 5.24 0.80
N ASP A 224 20.22 5.00 0.81
CA ASP A 224 20.94 4.45 1.96
C ASP A 224 20.93 5.41 3.17
N ASN A 225 21.07 6.71 2.93
CA ASN A 225 20.89 7.70 4.00
C ASN A 225 19.43 7.80 4.46
N CYS A 226 18.47 7.72 3.53
CA CYS A 226 17.04 7.75 3.87
C CYS A 226 16.68 6.59 4.82
N ALA A 227 17.14 5.37 4.53
CA ALA A 227 16.97 4.21 5.40
C ALA A 227 17.49 4.47 6.82
N MET A 228 18.73 5.00 6.94
CA MET A 228 19.28 5.37 8.25
C MET A 228 18.44 6.47 8.94
N GLN A 229 17.95 7.46 8.22
CA GLN A 229 17.23 8.60 8.78
C GLN A 229 15.79 8.23 9.18
N LEU A 230 15.16 7.28 8.54
CA LEU A 230 13.86 6.74 8.97
C LEU A 230 13.93 6.19 10.40
N VAL A 231 15.01 5.49 10.74
CA VAL A 231 15.23 4.96 12.10
C VAL A 231 15.74 6.05 13.07
N ARG A 232 16.59 6.97 12.61
CA ARG A 232 17.29 7.93 13.47
C ARG A 232 16.48 9.20 13.74
N ASN A 233 15.79 9.73 12.74
CA ASN A 233 15.05 10.99 12.81
C ASN A 233 13.85 10.98 11.83
N PRO A 234 12.86 10.08 12.02
CA PRO A 234 11.70 9.97 11.10
C PRO A 234 10.88 11.26 11.03
N LYS A 235 10.86 12.08 12.06
CA LYS A 235 10.10 13.34 12.13
C LYS A 235 10.52 14.41 11.11
N GLN A 236 11.68 14.25 10.47
CA GLN A 236 12.09 15.18 9.41
C GLN A 236 11.27 15.01 8.13
N PHE A 237 10.66 13.84 7.94
CA PHE A 237 9.90 13.50 6.74
C PHE A 237 8.41 13.89 6.87
N ASP A 238 7.85 14.39 5.79
CA ASP A 238 6.40 14.57 5.59
C ASP A 238 5.95 13.72 4.39
N VAL A 239 6.42 14.04 3.18
CA VAL A 239 6.21 13.24 1.99
C VAL A 239 7.57 12.78 1.43
N ILE A 240 7.67 11.49 1.12
CA ILE A 240 8.83 10.90 0.44
C ILE A 240 8.37 10.47 -0.95
N VAL A 241 9.09 10.86 -2.02
CA VAL A 241 8.89 10.33 -3.36
C VAL A 241 10.10 9.54 -3.81
N THR A 242 9.88 8.36 -4.39
CA THR A 242 10.98 7.49 -4.79
C THR A 242 10.58 6.46 -5.86
N SER A 243 11.59 5.79 -6.44
CA SER A 243 11.42 4.74 -7.44
C SER A 243 10.73 3.49 -6.88
N ASN A 244 10.39 2.57 -7.77
CA ASN A 244 9.63 1.37 -7.44
C ASN A 244 10.30 0.53 -6.34
N ILE A 245 11.53 0.06 -6.56
CA ILE A 245 12.24 -0.81 -5.60
C ILE A 245 12.61 -0.08 -4.31
N PHE A 246 13.07 1.18 -4.41
CA PHE A 246 13.42 1.94 -3.21
C PHE A 246 12.18 2.24 -2.37
N GLY A 247 11.05 2.54 -3.03
CA GLY A 247 9.79 2.78 -2.35
C GLY A 247 9.23 1.53 -1.67
N ASP A 248 9.43 0.36 -2.25
CA ASP A 248 9.07 -0.92 -1.63
C ASP A 248 9.82 -1.12 -0.31
N ILE A 249 11.14 -1.04 -0.36
CA ILE A 249 12.01 -1.27 0.81
C ILE A 249 11.79 -0.21 1.89
N LEU A 250 11.80 1.08 1.52
CA LEU A 250 11.68 2.17 2.50
C LEU A 250 10.30 2.24 3.14
N SER A 251 9.24 1.89 2.43
CA SER A 251 7.90 1.88 3.03
C SER A 251 7.71 0.74 4.02
N ASP A 252 8.31 -0.43 3.76
CA ASP A 252 8.29 -1.55 4.70
C ASP A 252 9.13 -1.23 5.95
N GLU A 253 10.28 -0.55 5.79
CA GLU A 253 11.06 -0.04 6.91
C GLU A 253 10.27 1.00 7.72
N ALA A 254 9.66 1.99 7.05
CA ALA A 254 8.82 2.99 7.71
C ALA A 254 7.63 2.35 8.45
N SER A 255 7.13 1.23 7.92
CA SER A 255 6.04 0.47 8.51
C SER A 255 6.41 -0.11 9.89
N MET A 256 7.61 -0.63 10.00
CA MET A 256 8.08 -1.21 11.27
C MET A 256 8.24 -0.15 12.37
N ILE A 257 8.39 1.12 12.00
CA ILE A 257 8.40 2.24 12.97
C ILE A 257 7.04 2.39 13.66
N SER A 258 5.94 2.06 12.95
CA SER A 258 4.58 2.12 13.52
C SER A 258 4.24 0.97 14.48
N GLY A 259 5.07 -0.08 14.52
CA GLY A 259 4.97 -1.22 15.44
C GLY A 259 4.33 -2.47 14.86
N SER A 260 3.58 -2.40 13.75
CA SER A 260 3.04 -3.59 13.07
C SER A 260 2.73 -3.31 11.60
N ILE A 261 3.15 -4.23 10.73
CA ILE A 261 2.76 -4.25 9.31
C ILE A 261 1.24 -4.43 9.12
N GLY A 262 0.55 -5.04 10.09
CA GLY A 262 -0.91 -5.20 10.12
C GLY A 262 -1.71 -3.89 10.31
N MET A 263 -1.00 -2.75 10.45
CA MET A 263 -1.61 -1.41 10.56
C MET A 263 -1.49 -0.59 9.27
N LEU A 264 -0.85 -1.11 8.22
CA LEU A 264 -0.42 -0.33 7.08
C LEU A 264 -1.31 -0.50 5.86
N ALA A 265 -2.05 0.53 5.58
CA ALA A 265 -2.85 0.69 4.38
C ALA A 265 -2.00 1.06 3.16
N SER A 266 -2.52 0.80 1.98
CA SER A 266 -1.98 1.37 0.74
C SER A 266 -3.07 1.65 -0.30
N ALA A 267 -2.78 2.62 -1.16
CA ALA A 267 -3.56 2.96 -2.34
C ALA A 267 -2.65 2.98 -3.57
N SER A 268 -3.02 2.23 -4.60
CA SER A 268 -2.37 2.27 -5.90
C SER A 268 -3.27 3.02 -6.88
N LEU A 269 -2.85 4.21 -7.31
CA LEU A 269 -3.68 5.14 -8.06
C LEU A 269 -3.28 5.18 -9.54
N ALA A 270 -4.28 5.25 -10.41
CA ALA A 270 -4.15 5.61 -11.81
C ALA A 270 -4.32 7.11 -12.01
N GLU A 271 -4.37 7.55 -13.26
CA GLU A 271 -4.78 8.91 -13.58
C GLU A 271 -6.26 9.15 -13.23
N GLY A 272 -6.58 10.29 -12.64
CA GLY A 272 -7.91 10.61 -12.15
C GLY A 272 -8.18 10.05 -10.75
N LYS A 273 -9.35 9.39 -10.58
CA LYS A 273 -9.80 8.89 -9.27
C LYS A 273 -9.72 7.37 -9.13
N PHE A 274 -9.42 6.65 -10.22
CA PHE A 274 -9.38 5.20 -10.20
C PHE A 274 -8.20 4.69 -9.38
N GLY A 275 -8.45 3.69 -8.52
CA GLY A 275 -7.44 3.09 -7.67
C GLY A 275 -7.70 1.64 -7.31
N LEU A 276 -6.64 0.97 -6.86
CA LEU A 276 -6.65 -0.32 -6.20
C LEU A 276 -6.13 -0.13 -4.77
N TYR A 277 -6.86 -0.69 -3.81
CA TYR A 277 -6.63 -0.53 -2.38
C TYR A 277 -6.37 -1.87 -1.73
N GLU A 278 -5.25 -1.99 -1.03
CA GLU A 278 -4.76 -3.23 -0.45
C GLU A 278 -3.92 -2.95 0.81
N PRO A 279 -3.87 -3.86 1.80
CA PRO A 279 -2.87 -3.76 2.87
C PRO A 279 -1.47 -3.97 2.30
N ILE A 280 -0.43 -3.44 2.97
CA ILE A 280 0.96 -3.59 2.52
C ILE A 280 1.47 -5.01 2.76
N HIS A 281 1.01 -5.68 3.85
CA HIS A 281 1.44 -7.03 4.21
C HIS A 281 1.02 -8.10 3.18
N GLY A 282 1.73 -9.23 3.18
CA GLY A 282 1.44 -10.38 2.34
C GLY A 282 0.30 -11.26 2.88
N SER A 283 0.19 -12.45 2.31
CA SER A 283 -0.89 -13.42 2.56
C SER A 283 -0.77 -14.20 3.87
N ALA A 284 0.35 -14.11 4.59
CA ALA A 284 0.63 -14.80 5.86
C ALA A 284 0.05 -16.22 5.94
N PRO A 285 0.49 -17.16 5.07
CA PRO A 285 -0.11 -18.48 4.92
C PRO A 285 -0.02 -19.35 6.18
N ASP A 286 0.92 -19.02 7.06
CA ASP A 286 1.14 -19.69 8.35
C ASP A 286 0.02 -19.46 9.37
N ILE A 287 -0.70 -18.36 9.28
CA ILE A 287 -1.83 -18.00 10.17
C ILE A 287 -3.18 -18.00 9.46
N ALA A 288 -3.22 -18.27 8.16
CA ALA A 288 -4.46 -18.28 7.37
C ALA A 288 -5.50 -19.27 7.95
N GLY A 289 -6.75 -18.83 8.05
CA GLY A 289 -7.86 -19.62 8.58
C GLY A 289 -7.87 -19.78 10.10
N GLN A 290 -6.94 -19.14 10.82
CA GLN A 290 -6.92 -19.21 12.29
C GLN A 290 -7.73 -18.08 12.96
N GLY A 291 -8.21 -17.10 12.18
CA GLY A 291 -8.99 -15.97 12.70
C GLY A 291 -8.21 -15.05 13.64
N ILE A 292 -6.88 -14.96 13.46
CA ILE A 292 -5.99 -14.17 14.32
C ILE A 292 -5.29 -13.02 13.57
N ALA A 293 -5.46 -12.94 12.25
CA ALA A 293 -4.89 -11.86 11.45
C ALA A 293 -5.47 -10.50 11.83
N ASN A 294 -4.64 -9.47 11.81
CA ASN A 294 -5.07 -8.11 12.06
C ASN A 294 -5.76 -7.52 10.80
N PRO A 295 -7.06 -7.17 10.83
CA PRO A 295 -7.76 -6.65 9.66
C PRO A 295 -7.60 -5.13 9.48
N LEU A 296 -6.92 -4.43 10.41
CA LEU A 296 -6.93 -2.97 10.47
C LEU A 296 -6.26 -2.32 9.27
N ALA A 297 -5.17 -2.90 8.73
CA ALA A 297 -4.55 -2.41 7.50
C ALA A 297 -5.52 -2.42 6.32
N THR A 298 -6.32 -3.48 6.18
CA THR A 298 -7.33 -3.63 5.13
C THR A 298 -8.49 -2.64 5.35
N ILE A 299 -8.95 -2.48 6.58
CA ILE A 299 -9.98 -1.49 6.94
C ILE A 299 -9.49 -0.05 6.66
N LEU A 300 -8.24 0.26 6.97
CA LEU A 300 -7.65 1.57 6.66
C LEU A 300 -7.44 1.77 5.16
N SER A 301 -7.15 0.69 4.39
CA SER A 301 -7.13 0.74 2.93
C SER A 301 -8.52 1.04 2.36
N ALA A 302 -9.59 0.52 2.99
CA ALA A 302 -10.97 0.88 2.64
C ALA A 302 -11.26 2.36 2.93
N ALA A 303 -10.75 2.94 4.02
CA ALA A 303 -10.86 4.38 4.27
C ALA A 303 -10.13 5.21 3.18
N MET A 304 -8.93 4.78 2.75
CA MET A 304 -8.25 5.42 1.61
C MET A 304 -9.08 5.34 0.32
N MET A 305 -9.75 4.21 0.06
CA MET A 305 -10.66 4.02 -1.09
C MET A 305 -11.81 5.04 -1.07
N LEU A 306 -12.46 5.19 0.07
CA LEU A 306 -13.52 6.17 0.26
C LEU A 306 -13.03 7.61 -0.02
N ARG A 307 -11.83 7.94 0.46
CA ARG A 307 -11.25 9.28 0.34
C ARG A 307 -10.78 9.62 -1.08
N TYR A 308 -10.06 8.68 -1.75
CA TYR A 308 -9.37 8.99 -3.00
C TYR A 308 -10.18 8.64 -4.25
N SER A 309 -10.99 7.57 -4.23
CA SER A 309 -11.76 7.14 -5.40
C SER A 309 -13.24 7.51 -5.32
N LEU A 310 -13.86 7.43 -4.15
CA LEU A 310 -15.31 7.43 -4.04
C LEU A 310 -15.91 8.78 -3.60
N ASP A 311 -15.08 9.79 -3.26
CA ASP A 311 -15.50 11.10 -2.75
C ASP A 311 -16.40 11.01 -1.49
N GLU A 312 -16.03 10.14 -0.55
CA GLU A 312 -16.67 9.96 0.75
C GLU A 312 -15.68 10.26 1.89
N PRO A 313 -15.08 11.46 1.98
CA PRO A 313 -14.03 11.77 2.96
C PRO A 313 -14.52 11.73 4.42
N GLU A 314 -15.78 12.09 4.67
CA GLU A 314 -16.35 12.07 6.04
C GLU A 314 -16.47 10.63 6.54
N ALA A 315 -16.84 9.69 5.68
CA ALA A 315 -16.90 8.27 6.02
C ALA A 315 -15.48 7.69 6.24
N ALA A 316 -14.50 8.12 5.44
CA ALA A 316 -13.10 7.75 5.63
C ALA A 316 -12.57 8.22 6.99
N ASP A 317 -12.80 9.50 7.35
CA ASP A 317 -12.41 10.07 8.65
C ASP A 317 -13.08 9.32 9.82
N ALA A 318 -14.35 8.92 9.66
CA ALA A 318 -15.07 8.16 10.67
C ALA A 318 -14.48 6.76 10.87
N ILE A 319 -14.07 6.06 9.79
CA ILE A 319 -13.41 4.75 9.88
C ILE A 319 -12.06 4.89 10.59
N GLU A 320 -11.24 5.87 10.24
CA GLU A 320 -9.94 6.11 10.89
C GLU A 320 -10.12 6.42 12.39
N ALA A 321 -11.13 7.23 12.75
CA ALA A 321 -11.47 7.51 14.12
C ALA A 321 -11.98 6.27 14.88
N ALA A 322 -12.79 5.41 14.22
CA ALA A 322 -13.29 4.16 14.78
C ALA A 322 -12.15 3.16 15.05
N VAL A 323 -11.18 3.04 14.15
CA VAL A 323 -9.95 2.24 14.34
C VAL A 323 -9.17 2.77 15.56
N ASN A 324 -8.95 4.08 15.65
CA ASN A 324 -8.24 4.67 16.79
C ASN A 324 -8.96 4.40 18.12
N LYS A 325 -10.30 4.46 18.11
CA LYS A 325 -11.13 4.15 19.29
C LYS A 325 -11.07 2.67 19.67
N ALA A 326 -11.11 1.75 18.69
CA ALA A 326 -10.96 0.31 18.89
C ALA A 326 -9.61 -0.02 19.55
N LEU A 327 -8.54 0.59 19.07
CA LEU A 327 -7.19 0.42 19.58
C LEU A 327 -7.00 0.89 21.05
N LYS A 328 -7.89 1.66 21.62
CA LYS A 328 -7.84 2.04 23.06
C LYS A 328 -8.25 0.91 23.99
N THR A 329 -8.91 -0.15 23.48
CA THR A 329 -9.50 -1.20 24.33
C THR A 329 -9.17 -2.62 23.87
N ALA A 330 -8.91 -2.81 22.58
CA ALA A 330 -8.76 -4.13 21.96
C ALA A 330 -7.48 -4.23 21.12
N ARG A 331 -6.91 -5.44 21.07
CA ARG A 331 -5.70 -5.76 20.31
C ARG A 331 -5.83 -7.13 19.65
N THR A 332 -5.43 -7.23 18.40
CA THR A 332 -5.14 -8.50 17.73
C THR A 332 -3.80 -9.08 18.24
N PRO A 333 -3.53 -10.38 18.03
CA PRO A 333 -2.32 -11.02 18.58
C PRO A 333 -0.99 -10.35 18.22
N ASP A 334 -0.86 -9.76 17.01
CA ASP A 334 0.34 -9.10 16.48
C ASP A 334 0.70 -7.80 17.23
N ILE A 335 -0.31 -7.12 17.77
CA ILE A 335 -0.18 -5.84 18.49
C ILE A 335 -0.62 -5.96 19.96
N TYR A 336 -0.70 -7.20 20.47
CA TYR A 336 -1.19 -7.44 21.81
C TYR A 336 -0.20 -6.93 22.88
N GLU A 337 -0.77 -6.28 23.89
CA GLU A 337 -0.09 -5.81 25.08
C GLU A 337 -0.98 -6.08 26.31
N ASP A 338 -0.36 -6.37 27.46
CA ASP A 338 -1.08 -6.63 28.69
C ASP A 338 -1.93 -5.41 29.11
N GLY A 339 -3.15 -5.70 29.56
CA GLY A 339 -4.13 -4.67 29.94
C GLY A 339 -5.19 -4.38 28.87
N PHE A 340 -5.01 -4.89 27.65
CA PHE A 340 -6.01 -4.80 26.57
C PHE A 340 -6.77 -6.11 26.37
N LYS A 341 -7.99 -6.01 25.80
CA LYS A 341 -8.73 -7.20 25.38
C LYS A 341 -8.05 -7.80 24.14
N LYS A 342 -7.60 -9.05 24.22
CA LYS A 342 -7.13 -9.79 23.06
C LYS A 342 -8.32 -10.24 22.24
N VAL A 343 -8.34 -9.97 20.93
CA VAL A 343 -9.48 -10.23 20.05
C VAL A 343 -9.04 -10.96 18.78
N SER A 344 -9.98 -11.68 18.18
CA SER A 344 -9.84 -12.29 16.86
C SER A 344 -9.97 -11.27 15.73
N THR A 345 -9.69 -11.70 14.49
CA THR A 345 -9.91 -10.93 13.26
C THR A 345 -11.34 -10.39 13.19
N SER A 346 -12.33 -11.28 13.36
CA SER A 346 -13.75 -10.94 13.29
C SER A 346 -14.20 -10.01 14.42
N GLU A 347 -13.78 -10.27 15.67
CA GLU A 347 -14.11 -9.40 16.80
C GLU A 347 -13.53 -7.98 16.60
N MET A 348 -12.34 -7.84 16.00
CA MET A 348 -11.77 -6.52 15.72
C MET A 348 -12.61 -5.76 14.67
N GLY A 349 -13.03 -6.43 13.59
CA GLY A 349 -13.94 -5.84 12.60
C GLY A 349 -15.27 -5.39 13.23
N ASP A 350 -15.88 -6.22 14.09
CA ASP A 350 -17.12 -5.90 14.81
C ASP A 350 -16.93 -4.67 15.72
N ILE A 351 -15.81 -4.58 16.43
CA ILE A 351 -15.50 -3.44 17.29
C ILE A 351 -15.35 -2.15 16.47
N VAL A 352 -14.67 -2.21 15.32
CA VAL A 352 -14.51 -1.03 14.47
C VAL A 352 -15.87 -0.59 13.90
N ALA A 353 -16.66 -1.51 13.36
CA ALA A 353 -18.00 -1.20 12.85
C ALA A 353 -18.92 -0.60 13.92
N ALA A 354 -18.88 -1.13 15.16
CA ALA A 354 -19.66 -0.61 16.27
C ALA A 354 -19.19 0.78 16.79
N ASN A 355 -17.99 1.20 16.43
CA ASN A 355 -17.42 2.49 16.81
C ASN A 355 -17.69 3.61 15.78
N LEU A 356 -18.21 3.26 14.59
CA LEU A 356 -18.68 4.23 13.62
C LEU A 356 -19.89 5.01 14.16
#